data_3e42fa99f536b3942761bd2a69d043c4
#
_entry.id   3e42fa99f536b3942761bd2a69d043c4
#
_cell.length_a   1.000
_cell.length_b   1.000
_cell.length_c   1.000
_cell.angle_alpha   90.00
_cell.angle_beta   90.00
_cell.angle_gamma   90.00
#
_symmetry.space_group_name_H-M   'P 1'
#
loop_
_entity.id
_entity.type
_entity.pdbx_description
1 polymer ?
#
loop_
_entity_poly.entity_id
_entity_poly.type
_entity_poly.pdbx_seq_one_letter_code
_entity_poly.pdbx_strand_id
1 'polypeptide(L)'
;MKTFRTFFIIIVLLTTYSLEAQVSISSDGSEPDSSAMLDVKSTSKGVLIPRMTTAQRDAITNPEASLLIFNITTQCYEGYSTQDKQWYSFGCIGSYPPGARHCGGTPTAIVDVTNPSTGKIWMDRNLGASRVATDSTDALAYGDLYQWGRFSDGHQCRTSNTTTTLSSTDNPGHGNFIITSNNPYDWRSPQNDDLWHGLSGINNPCPRGYRLPTEVELNIELGSWGAKSNGTGAFNSPLKLTKAGGRNYGNGSLLDVGTKGYYWSSTVSGIGSQLLEFDYISASITNHSRANGRSVRCIRD
;
A
#
# COMPACT_ATOMS: atom_id res chain seq x y z
N MET A 1 -62.37 15.66 47.48
CA MET A 1 -62.45 15.23 46.08
C MET A 1 -61.64 16.07 45.08
N LYS A 2 -61.45 17.35 45.27
CA LYS A 2 -60.64 18.21 44.33
C LYS A 2 -59.10 17.90 44.37
N THR A 3 -58.54 17.63 45.50
CA THR A 3 -57.13 17.29 45.67
C THR A 3 -56.73 15.95 45.03
N PHE A 4 -57.61 14.95 45.02
CA PHE A 4 -57.33 13.65 44.41
C PHE A 4 -57.32 13.70 42.87
N ARG A 5 -58.13 14.57 42.27
CA ARG A 5 -58.12 14.77 40.80
C ARG A 5 -56.87 15.48 40.30
N THR A 6 -56.33 16.39 41.07
CA THR A 6 -55.07 17.11 40.69
C THR A 6 -53.87 16.19 40.80
N PHE A 7 -53.82 15.28 41.77
CA PHE A 7 -52.74 14.32 41.91
C PHE A 7 -52.74 13.27 40.76
N PHE A 8 -53.93 12.84 40.29
CA PHE A 8 -54.03 11.91 39.18
C PHE A 8 -53.60 12.51 37.83
N ILE A 9 -53.87 13.81 37.61
CA ILE A 9 -53.41 14.55 36.42
C ILE A 9 -51.90 14.73 36.40
N ILE A 10 -51.26 14.97 37.56
CA ILE A 10 -49.80 15.06 37.67
C ILE A 10 -49.13 13.70 37.41
N ILE A 11 -49.67 12.59 37.88
CA ILE A 11 -49.15 11.25 37.65
C ILE A 11 -49.31 10.85 36.16
N VAL A 12 -50.42 11.18 35.51
CA VAL A 12 -50.61 10.89 34.08
C VAL A 12 -49.70 11.74 33.19
N LEU A 13 -49.36 12.97 33.58
CA LEU A 13 -48.39 13.81 32.87
C LEU A 13 -46.93 13.33 33.04
N LEU A 14 -46.63 12.60 34.11
CA LEU A 14 -45.26 12.05 34.34
C LEU A 14 -45.02 10.71 33.61
N THR A 15 -46.03 10.06 33.09
CA THR A 15 -45.90 8.75 32.45
C THR A 15 -45.74 8.78 30.93
N THR A 16 -45.67 9.95 30.29
CA THR A 16 -45.62 10.06 28.82
C THR A 16 -44.31 10.61 28.25
N TYR A 17 -43.28 10.84 29.04
CA TYR A 17 -42.01 11.20 28.50
C TYR A 17 -41.15 9.94 28.26
N SER A 18 -41.20 9.42 27.07
CA SER A 18 -40.15 8.53 26.55
C SER A 18 -38.90 9.42 26.40
N LEU A 19 -37.95 9.29 27.33
CA LEU A 19 -36.62 9.89 27.16
C LEU A 19 -35.91 9.07 26.12
N GLU A 20 -35.98 9.47 24.87
CA GLU A 20 -35.11 8.95 23.84
C GLU A 20 -33.72 9.53 24.06
N ALA A 21 -32.76 8.65 24.41
CA ALA A 21 -31.39 9.04 24.73
C ALA A 21 -30.52 9.10 23.46
N GLN A 22 -31.00 9.78 22.43
CA GLN A 22 -30.21 10.07 21.23
C GLN A 22 -29.35 11.34 21.46
N VAL A 23 -28.13 11.33 20.92
CA VAL A 23 -27.19 12.44 21.02
C VAL A 23 -26.99 13.06 19.65
N SER A 24 -27.34 14.35 19.49
CA SER A 24 -26.98 15.16 18.34
C SER A 24 -25.83 16.11 18.70
N ILE A 25 -24.83 16.18 17.86
CA ILE A 25 -23.76 17.19 17.90
C ILE A 25 -23.87 17.97 16.58
N SER A 26 -24.54 19.12 16.61
CA SER A 26 -24.74 19.96 15.44
C SER A 26 -24.45 21.43 15.77
N SER A 27 -24.12 22.24 14.76
CA SER A 27 -23.94 23.68 14.92
C SER A 27 -25.22 24.47 14.68
N ASP A 28 -26.27 23.83 14.17
CA ASP A 28 -27.56 24.44 13.81
C ASP A 28 -28.70 24.05 14.76
N GLY A 29 -28.43 23.21 15.77
CA GLY A 29 -29.43 22.74 16.73
C GLY A 29 -30.41 21.72 16.14
N SER A 30 -30.11 21.12 14.99
CA SER A 30 -30.99 20.12 14.40
C SER A 30 -31.07 18.85 15.25
N GLU A 31 -32.25 18.24 15.27
CA GLU A 31 -32.50 16.96 15.94
C GLU A 31 -31.69 15.82 15.30
N PRO A 32 -31.30 14.77 16.07
CA PRO A 32 -30.65 13.61 15.53
C PRO A 32 -31.53 12.85 14.54
N ASP A 33 -30.91 12.15 13.58
CA ASP A 33 -31.64 11.22 12.74
C ASP A 33 -32.25 10.10 13.60
N SER A 34 -33.49 9.74 13.36
CA SER A 34 -34.27 8.78 14.18
C SER A 34 -33.64 7.36 14.20
N SER A 35 -32.77 7.05 13.26
CA SER A 35 -32.04 5.78 13.19
C SER A 35 -30.68 5.81 13.91
N ALA A 36 -30.23 6.98 14.40
CA ALA A 36 -28.91 7.16 15.00
C ALA A 36 -28.97 7.35 16.52
N MET A 37 -28.13 6.66 17.27
CA MET A 37 -27.88 6.94 18.69
C MET A 37 -26.94 8.13 18.89
N LEU A 38 -26.03 8.35 17.92
CA LEU A 38 -25.16 9.50 17.84
C LEU A 38 -25.20 10.06 16.42
N ASP A 39 -25.62 11.29 16.25
CA ASP A 39 -25.63 12.00 14.96
C ASP A 39 -24.74 13.25 15.05
N VAL A 40 -23.71 13.33 14.18
CA VAL A 40 -22.75 14.43 14.15
C VAL A 40 -22.87 15.16 12.82
N LYS A 41 -23.42 16.38 12.84
CA LYS A 41 -23.66 17.21 11.65
C LYS A 41 -22.73 18.44 11.64
N SER A 42 -21.89 18.56 10.60
CA SER A 42 -21.06 19.75 10.39
C SER A 42 -20.68 19.89 8.93
N THR A 43 -20.64 21.12 8.43
CA THR A 43 -20.12 21.48 7.11
C THR A 43 -18.66 21.95 7.14
N SER A 44 -18.07 22.09 8.35
CA SER A 44 -16.72 22.68 8.53
C SER A 44 -15.83 21.90 9.51
N LYS A 45 -16.36 20.90 10.23
CA LYS A 45 -15.63 20.12 11.23
C LYS A 45 -15.87 18.62 11.01
N GLY A 46 -14.88 17.79 11.36
CA GLY A 46 -14.97 16.34 11.36
C GLY A 46 -15.01 15.76 12.76
N VAL A 47 -15.07 14.43 12.85
CA VAL A 47 -14.97 13.66 14.08
C VAL A 47 -13.54 13.16 14.27
N LEU A 48 -12.97 13.41 15.44
CA LEU A 48 -11.70 12.77 15.85
C LEU A 48 -12.04 11.61 16.77
N ILE A 49 -11.86 10.39 16.25
CA ILE A 49 -11.94 9.18 17.06
C ILE A 49 -10.68 9.02 17.92
N PRO A 50 -10.66 8.13 18.94
CA PRO A 50 -9.48 7.88 19.77
C PRO A 50 -8.25 7.57 18.91
N ARG A 51 -7.15 8.29 19.16
CA ARG A 51 -5.87 8.16 18.43
C ARG A 51 -4.83 7.58 19.35
N MET A 52 -4.19 6.49 18.94
CA MET A 52 -3.21 5.77 19.76
C MET A 52 -2.18 5.05 18.92
N THR A 53 -1.04 4.72 19.52
CA THR A 53 -0.01 3.87 18.89
C THR A 53 -0.45 2.42 18.85
N THR A 54 0.23 1.59 18.03
CA THR A 54 0.03 0.13 18.03
C THR A 54 0.20 -0.46 19.43
N ALA A 55 1.23 -0.05 20.18
CA ALA A 55 1.45 -0.56 21.55
C ALA A 55 0.32 -0.18 22.52
N GLN A 56 -0.23 1.03 22.42
CA GLN A 56 -1.38 1.45 23.23
C GLN A 56 -2.67 0.71 22.82
N ARG A 57 -2.88 0.48 21.52
CA ARG A 57 -3.99 -0.33 21.02
C ARG A 57 -3.93 -1.77 21.57
N ASP A 58 -2.75 -2.40 21.51
CA ASP A 58 -2.55 -3.77 21.96
C ASP A 58 -2.67 -3.93 23.48
N ALA A 59 -2.55 -2.83 24.22
CA ALA A 59 -2.76 -2.77 25.67
C ALA A 59 -4.24 -2.68 26.07
N ILE A 60 -5.18 -2.50 25.13
CA ILE A 60 -6.62 -2.50 25.43
C ILE A 60 -7.03 -3.92 25.83
N THR A 61 -7.45 -4.09 27.07
CA THR A 61 -7.90 -5.38 27.57
C THR A 61 -9.34 -5.66 27.17
N ASN A 62 -9.61 -6.85 26.61
CA ASN A 62 -10.94 -7.30 26.18
C ASN A 62 -11.67 -6.25 25.30
N PRO A 63 -11.11 -5.84 24.16
CA PRO A 63 -11.78 -4.88 23.29
C PRO A 63 -13.09 -5.47 22.76
N GLU A 64 -14.13 -4.64 22.71
CA GLU A 64 -15.44 -5.01 22.17
C GLU A 64 -15.43 -5.05 20.64
N ALA A 65 -16.36 -5.82 20.06
CA ALA A 65 -16.54 -5.89 18.62
C ALA A 65 -16.81 -4.49 18.04
N SER A 66 -16.18 -4.20 16.90
CA SER A 66 -16.31 -2.92 16.20
C SER A 66 -15.76 -1.70 16.96
N LEU A 67 -14.99 -1.91 18.04
CA LEU A 67 -14.25 -0.82 18.67
C LEU A 67 -13.38 -0.13 17.63
N LEU A 68 -13.59 1.18 17.44
CA LEU A 68 -12.98 1.97 16.38
C LEU A 68 -11.89 2.89 16.94
N ILE A 69 -10.70 2.84 16.33
CA ILE A 69 -9.58 3.74 16.65
C ILE A 69 -8.88 4.25 15.39
N PHE A 70 -8.09 5.31 15.53
CA PHE A 70 -7.08 5.70 14.55
C PHE A 70 -5.69 5.35 15.11
N ASN A 71 -5.02 4.39 14.50
CA ASN A 71 -3.68 3.99 14.89
C ASN A 71 -2.65 4.96 14.29
N ILE A 72 -2.02 5.78 15.14
CA ILE A 72 -1.05 6.79 14.71
C ILE A 72 0.29 6.19 14.26
N THR A 73 0.63 4.95 14.67
CA THR A 73 1.81 4.25 14.18
C THR A 73 1.61 3.78 12.75
N THR A 74 0.43 3.22 12.47
CA THR A 74 0.09 2.70 11.15
C THR A 74 -0.58 3.74 10.26
N GLN A 75 -1.01 4.89 10.79
CA GLN A 75 -1.80 5.92 10.10
C GLN A 75 -3.11 5.35 9.49
N CYS A 76 -3.71 4.37 10.15
CA CYS A 76 -4.91 3.68 9.68
C CYS A 76 -6.06 3.77 10.68
N TYR A 77 -7.28 3.82 10.14
CA TYR A 77 -8.47 3.50 10.91
C TYR A 77 -8.53 1.99 11.12
N GLU A 78 -8.71 1.56 12.34
CA GLU A 78 -8.73 0.15 12.72
C GLU A 78 -9.97 -0.17 13.54
N GLY A 79 -10.58 -1.34 13.25
CA GLY A 79 -11.69 -1.91 13.99
C GLY A 79 -11.34 -3.28 14.55
N TYR A 80 -11.83 -3.58 15.76
CA TYR A 80 -11.59 -4.87 16.39
C TYR A 80 -12.66 -5.90 16.02
N SER A 81 -12.22 -7.11 15.67
CA SER A 81 -13.08 -8.28 15.47
C SER A 81 -12.97 -9.21 16.67
N THR A 82 -14.09 -9.49 17.31
CA THR A 82 -14.16 -10.48 18.39
C THR A 82 -14.19 -11.93 17.90
N GLN A 83 -14.52 -12.13 16.61
CA GLN A 83 -14.61 -13.45 16.01
C GLN A 83 -13.24 -14.14 15.91
N ASP A 84 -12.24 -13.41 15.47
CA ASP A 84 -10.86 -13.88 15.30
C ASP A 84 -9.87 -13.16 16.23
N LYS A 85 -10.39 -12.30 17.12
CA LYS A 85 -9.62 -11.57 18.15
C LYS A 85 -8.48 -10.73 17.55
N GLN A 86 -8.75 -10.06 16.42
CA GLN A 86 -7.76 -9.26 15.70
C GLN A 86 -8.26 -7.86 15.36
N TRP A 87 -7.31 -6.95 15.21
CA TRP A 87 -7.53 -5.61 14.68
C TRP A 87 -7.39 -5.59 13.17
N TYR A 88 -8.38 -5.05 12.49
CA TYR A 88 -8.38 -4.89 11.03
C TYR A 88 -8.34 -3.43 10.63
N SER A 89 -7.42 -3.10 9.72
CA SER A 89 -7.40 -1.79 9.06
C SER A 89 -8.42 -1.77 7.92
N PHE A 90 -9.25 -0.74 7.87
CA PHE A 90 -10.24 -0.55 6.79
C PHE A 90 -10.10 0.79 6.05
N GLY A 91 -9.15 1.65 6.45
CA GLY A 91 -8.81 2.88 5.76
C GLY A 91 -7.54 3.49 6.33
N CYS A 92 -6.52 3.69 5.47
CA CYS A 92 -5.27 4.32 5.85
C CYS A 92 -5.16 5.68 5.17
N ILE A 93 -4.71 6.70 5.92
CA ILE A 93 -4.40 8.00 5.33
C ILE A 93 -3.07 7.83 4.60
N GLY A 94 -3.12 7.92 3.27
CA GLY A 94 -2.06 7.60 2.33
C GLY A 94 -0.67 7.97 2.81
N SER A 95 0.05 6.97 3.32
CA SER A 95 1.43 7.13 3.76
C SER A 95 2.22 5.87 3.43
N TYR A 96 3.49 6.06 3.20
CA TYR A 96 4.43 4.97 3.09
C TYR A 96 4.68 4.32 4.46
N PRO A 97 5.11 3.05 4.52
CA PRO A 97 5.48 2.42 5.78
C PRO A 97 6.54 3.24 6.54
N PRO A 98 6.47 3.29 7.88
CA PRO A 98 7.47 4.01 8.69
C PRO A 98 8.88 3.54 8.38
N GLY A 99 9.82 4.49 8.25
CA GLY A 99 11.22 4.20 7.93
C GLY A 99 11.53 4.05 6.44
N ALA A 100 10.52 4.09 5.56
CA ALA A 100 10.75 4.09 4.13
C ALA A 100 11.62 5.30 3.71
N ARG A 101 12.70 5.03 2.97
CA ARG A 101 13.58 6.05 2.41
C ARG A 101 13.16 6.34 0.96
N HIS A 102 13.13 7.62 0.62
CA HIS A 102 12.78 8.11 -0.71
C HIS A 102 14.02 8.73 -1.34
N CYS A 103 14.48 8.19 -2.47
CA CYS A 103 15.77 8.55 -3.08
C CYS A 103 15.85 10.02 -3.54
N GLY A 104 14.72 10.59 -3.93
CA GLY A 104 14.59 12.02 -4.25
C GLY A 104 14.29 12.92 -3.05
N GLY A 105 14.31 12.40 -1.81
CA GLY A 105 13.96 13.14 -0.59
C GLY A 105 12.45 13.35 -0.40
N THR A 106 11.64 13.12 -1.43
CA THR A 106 10.18 13.28 -1.40
C THR A 106 9.51 11.95 -1.67
N PRO A 107 8.49 11.54 -0.89
CA PRO A 107 7.69 10.36 -1.18
C PRO A 107 7.07 10.42 -2.58
N THR A 108 7.00 9.27 -3.26
CA THR A 108 6.26 9.15 -4.52
C THR A 108 4.79 9.50 -4.28
N ALA A 109 4.22 10.36 -5.12
CA ALA A 109 2.81 10.72 -4.99
C ALA A 109 1.92 9.48 -5.15
N ILE A 110 0.94 9.34 -4.27
CA ILE A 110 -0.02 8.23 -4.27
C ILE A 110 -1.25 8.69 -5.05
N VAL A 111 -1.33 8.30 -6.32
CA VAL A 111 -2.42 8.67 -7.22
C VAL A 111 -2.89 7.40 -7.93
N ASP A 112 -4.20 7.18 -7.91
CA ASP A 112 -4.83 6.04 -8.58
C ASP A 112 -4.88 6.22 -10.09
N VAL A 113 -4.61 5.14 -10.82
CA VAL A 113 -4.95 4.97 -12.21
C VAL A 113 -5.69 3.64 -12.41
N THR A 114 -6.86 3.68 -13.01
CA THR A 114 -7.62 2.47 -13.32
C THR A 114 -7.32 2.04 -14.77
N ASN A 115 -6.98 0.78 -14.96
CA ASN A 115 -7.00 0.19 -16.29
C ASN A 115 -8.44 -0.24 -16.61
N PRO A 116 -9.15 0.43 -17.54
CA PRO A 116 -10.57 0.14 -17.82
C PRO A 116 -10.79 -1.26 -18.43
N SER A 117 -9.77 -1.84 -19.07
CA SER A 117 -9.86 -3.18 -19.66
C SER A 117 -9.82 -4.29 -18.62
N THR A 118 -9.19 -4.04 -17.46
CA THR A 118 -9.00 -5.04 -16.39
C THR A 118 -9.77 -4.72 -15.13
N GLY A 119 -10.25 -3.48 -14.98
CA GLY A 119 -10.86 -2.94 -13.76
C GLY A 119 -9.89 -2.77 -12.59
N LYS A 120 -8.61 -3.11 -12.77
CA LYS A 120 -7.61 -3.01 -11.71
C LYS A 120 -7.14 -1.58 -11.50
N ILE A 121 -6.90 -1.23 -10.24
CA ILE A 121 -6.42 0.08 -9.81
C ILE A 121 -4.94 -0.02 -9.42
N TRP A 122 -4.12 0.87 -9.94
CA TRP A 122 -2.68 0.91 -9.74
C TRP A 122 -2.25 2.31 -9.31
N MET A 123 -1.05 2.45 -8.77
CA MET A 123 -0.42 3.77 -8.75
C MET A 123 -0.14 4.24 -10.17
N ASP A 124 -0.29 5.54 -10.44
CA ASP A 124 -0.08 6.14 -11.77
C ASP A 124 1.40 6.18 -12.21
N ARG A 125 2.33 5.94 -11.29
CA ARG A 125 3.78 6.01 -11.51
C ARG A 125 4.56 4.94 -10.75
N ASN A 126 5.81 4.70 -11.14
CA ASN A 126 6.73 3.79 -10.44
C ASN A 126 7.11 4.36 -9.07
N LEU A 127 7.41 3.50 -8.09
CA LEU A 127 8.01 3.96 -6.84
C LEU A 127 9.31 4.70 -7.12
N GLY A 128 9.51 5.86 -6.49
CA GLY A 128 10.64 6.74 -6.70
C GLY A 128 10.52 7.69 -7.90
N ALA A 129 9.47 7.55 -8.74
CA ALA A 129 9.24 8.47 -9.85
C ALA A 129 8.63 9.80 -9.38
N SER A 130 9.16 10.91 -9.93
CA SER A 130 8.66 12.25 -9.59
C SER A 130 7.38 12.62 -10.35
N ARG A 131 7.07 11.96 -11.47
CA ARG A 131 5.90 12.21 -12.31
C ARG A 131 5.41 10.97 -13.04
N VAL A 132 4.22 11.05 -13.60
CA VAL A 132 3.73 10.14 -14.63
C VAL A 132 4.58 10.28 -15.89
N ALA A 133 4.86 9.17 -16.56
CA ALA A 133 5.69 9.19 -17.78
C ALA A 133 5.04 9.94 -18.92
N THR A 134 5.78 10.81 -19.59
CA THR A 134 5.39 11.52 -20.82
C THR A 134 5.83 10.80 -22.08
N ASP A 135 6.83 9.92 -21.97
CA ASP A 135 7.24 8.94 -22.97
C ASP A 135 7.85 7.70 -22.30
N SER A 136 8.12 6.65 -23.08
CA SER A 136 8.63 5.37 -22.55
C SER A 136 10.06 5.46 -22.01
N THR A 137 10.80 6.54 -22.31
CA THR A 137 12.17 6.81 -21.92
C THR A 137 12.30 8.03 -21.00
N ASP A 138 11.18 8.51 -20.43
CA ASP A 138 11.15 9.61 -19.49
C ASP A 138 11.93 9.30 -18.20
N ALA A 139 13.13 9.85 -18.08
CA ALA A 139 14.01 9.58 -16.94
C ALA A 139 13.42 10.00 -15.58
N LEU A 140 12.54 11.02 -15.53
CA LEU A 140 11.87 11.46 -14.31
C LEU A 140 10.75 10.50 -13.86
N ALA A 141 10.34 9.59 -14.75
CA ALA A 141 9.34 8.56 -14.48
C ALA A 141 9.93 7.15 -14.30
N TYR A 142 11.24 6.98 -14.39
CA TYR A 142 11.89 5.67 -14.19
C TYR A 142 11.72 5.14 -12.77
N GLY A 143 11.83 6.00 -11.77
CA GLY A 143 11.78 5.62 -10.36
C GLY A 143 12.98 4.80 -9.89
N ASP A 144 12.81 4.14 -8.77
CA ASP A 144 13.81 3.38 -8.03
C ASP A 144 13.90 1.92 -8.51
N LEU A 145 14.97 1.21 -8.14
CA LEU A 145 15.27 -0.16 -8.55
C LEU A 145 15.46 -1.07 -7.32
N TYR A 146 14.42 -1.81 -6.98
CA TYR A 146 14.35 -2.64 -5.78
C TYR A 146 14.93 -4.04 -5.98
N GLN A 147 15.73 -4.54 -5.04
CA GLN A 147 16.00 -5.97 -4.89
C GLN A 147 14.74 -6.65 -4.38
N TRP A 148 14.37 -7.80 -4.93
CA TRP A 148 13.12 -8.46 -4.60
C TRP A 148 13.01 -8.79 -3.10
N GLY A 149 11.89 -8.50 -2.50
CA GLY A 149 11.65 -8.77 -1.08
C GLY A 149 12.29 -7.77 -0.12
N ARG A 150 12.95 -6.72 -0.61
CA ARG A 150 13.63 -5.74 0.23
C ARG A 150 12.80 -4.48 0.44
N PHE A 151 12.80 -4.00 1.67
CA PHE A 151 12.13 -2.75 2.05
C PHE A 151 12.85 -1.52 1.46
N SER A 152 12.18 -0.35 1.44
CA SER A 152 12.76 0.93 0.99
C SER A 152 13.76 1.47 2.00
N ASP A 153 14.91 0.84 2.14
CA ASP A 153 15.98 1.17 3.11
C ASP A 153 17.08 2.08 2.54
N GLY A 154 16.98 2.42 1.24
CA GLY A 154 17.93 3.24 0.49
C GLY A 154 18.69 2.46 -0.58
N HIS A 155 18.67 1.13 -0.56
CA HIS A 155 19.34 0.30 -1.59
C HIS A 155 18.76 0.50 -2.98
N GLN A 156 17.48 0.82 -3.06
CA GLN A 156 16.73 1.01 -4.30
C GLN A 156 17.16 2.26 -5.09
N CYS A 157 17.86 3.18 -4.44
CA CYS A 157 18.39 4.36 -5.13
C CYS A 157 19.38 3.94 -6.22
N ARG A 158 19.19 4.46 -7.42
CA ARG A 158 20.01 4.12 -8.60
C ARG A 158 21.50 4.35 -8.40
N THR A 159 21.85 5.22 -7.44
CA THR A 159 23.23 5.64 -7.10
C THR A 159 23.68 5.12 -5.73
N SER A 160 22.91 4.23 -5.07
CA SER A 160 23.32 3.67 -3.78
C SER A 160 24.64 2.89 -3.91
N ASN A 161 25.47 2.95 -2.85
CA ASN A 161 26.69 2.16 -2.77
C ASN A 161 26.39 0.66 -2.85
N THR A 162 27.40 -0.15 -3.13
CA THR A 162 27.31 -1.61 -3.17
C THR A 162 28.03 -2.26 -1.98
N THR A 163 27.64 -3.49 -1.65
CA THR A 163 28.32 -4.38 -0.72
C THR A 163 28.18 -5.82 -1.17
N THR A 164 29.15 -6.67 -0.83
CA THR A 164 29.13 -8.13 -1.12
C THR A 164 28.63 -8.95 0.08
N THR A 165 28.41 -8.30 1.23
CA THR A 165 27.95 -9.00 2.44
C THR A 165 26.45 -9.26 2.32
N LEU A 166 26.06 -10.55 2.22
CA LEU A 166 24.65 -10.95 2.23
C LEU A 166 24.02 -10.68 3.59
N SER A 167 22.74 -10.34 3.58
CA SER A 167 21.97 -10.21 4.83
C SER A 167 21.53 -11.58 5.34
N SER A 168 21.64 -11.80 6.64
CA SER A 168 21.05 -12.97 7.32
C SER A 168 19.63 -12.69 7.86
N THR A 169 19.15 -11.46 7.73
CA THR A 169 17.85 -11.01 8.23
C THR A 169 17.05 -10.31 7.14
N ASP A 170 15.75 -10.07 7.39
CA ASP A 170 14.84 -9.39 6.47
C ASP A 170 15.13 -7.89 6.34
N ASN A 171 15.88 -7.32 7.30
CA ASN A 171 16.37 -5.95 7.28
C ASN A 171 17.91 -5.96 7.39
N PRO A 172 18.63 -5.62 6.31
CA PRO A 172 20.09 -5.55 6.33
C PRO A 172 20.68 -4.49 7.26
N GLY A 173 19.87 -3.52 7.71
CA GLY A 173 20.33 -2.41 8.57
C GLY A 173 21.11 -1.31 7.84
N HIS A 174 21.20 -1.37 6.52
CA HIS A 174 21.89 -0.40 5.67
C HIS A 174 21.26 -0.24 4.30
N GLY A 175 21.51 0.90 3.63
CA GLY A 175 21.00 1.21 2.29
C GLY A 175 21.94 0.85 1.13
N ASN A 176 22.94 -0.02 1.31
CA ASN A 176 23.79 -0.45 0.21
C ASN A 176 23.08 -1.51 -0.64
N PHE A 177 23.25 -1.46 -1.95
CA PHE A 177 22.80 -2.49 -2.87
C PHE A 177 23.69 -3.73 -2.71
N ILE A 178 23.10 -4.88 -2.38
CA ILE A 178 23.86 -6.12 -2.11
C ILE A 178 24.11 -6.84 -3.44
N ILE A 179 25.38 -6.96 -3.82
CA ILE A 179 25.81 -7.71 -5.00
C ILE A 179 26.29 -9.11 -4.61
N THR A 180 26.05 -10.08 -5.48
CA THR A 180 26.45 -11.49 -5.24
C THR A 180 26.77 -12.19 -6.56
N SER A 181 27.75 -13.07 -6.53
CA SER A 181 28.07 -14.01 -7.63
C SER A 181 27.64 -15.45 -7.33
N ASN A 182 27.10 -15.69 -6.14
CA ASN A 182 26.79 -17.03 -5.64
C ASN A 182 25.32 -17.36 -5.81
N ASN A 183 25.03 -18.57 -6.31
CA ASN A 183 23.69 -19.15 -6.31
C ASN A 183 23.16 -19.21 -4.85
N PRO A 184 21.90 -18.82 -4.58
CA PRO A 184 20.79 -18.59 -5.52
C PRO A 184 20.67 -17.14 -6.05
N TYR A 185 21.72 -16.33 -5.97
CA TYR A 185 21.75 -14.94 -6.45
C TYR A 185 20.68 -14.07 -5.76
N ASP A 186 20.64 -14.18 -4.44
CA ASP A 186 19.76 -13.40 -3.57
C ASP A 186 20.59 -12.48 -2.68
N TRP A 187 20.04 -11.35 -2.30
CA TRP A 187 20.66 -10.40 -1.35
C TRP A 187 20.66 -10.91 0.09
N ARG A 188 19.83 -11.95 0.37
CA ARG A 188 19.61 -12.56 1.68
C ARG A 188 19.96 -14.05 1.65
N SER A 189 20.54 -14.55 2.75
CA SER A 189 20.79 -15.97 2.96
C SER A 189 20.48 -16.37 4.40
N PRO A 190 19.58 -17.37 4.63
CA PRO A 190 18.78 -18.11 3.65
C PRO A 190 17.70 -17.22 3.00
N GLN A 191 17.17 -17.64 1.83
CA GLN A 191 16.07 -16.94 1.15
C GLN A 191 14.82 -16.90 2.03
N ASN A 192 13.99 -15.87 1.86
CA ASN A 192 12.67 -15.74 2.48
C ASN A 192 11.64 -15.38 1.41
N ASP A 193 10.63 -16.22 1.22
CA ASP A 193 9.64 -16.10 0.15
C ASP A 193 8.47 -15.18 0.52
N ASP A 194 8.31 -14.84 1.82
CA ASP A 194 7.13 -14.13 2.33
C ASP A 194 7.29 -12.60 2.38
N LEU A 195 8.46 -12.07 2.02
CA LEU A 195 8.82 -10.67 2.23
C LEU A 195 7.89 -9.67 1.55
N TRP A 196 7.34 -10.02 0.37
CA TRP A 196 6.40 -9.19 -0.40
C TRP A 196 5.03 -9.83 -0.57
N HIS A 197 4.62 -10.68 0.36
CA HIS A 197 3.36 -11.40 0.29
C HIS A 197 2.17 -10.50 0.68
N GLY A 198 1.38 -10.08 -0.31
CA GLY A 198 0.15 -9.28 -0.11
C GLY A 198 0.40 -7.93 0.58
N LEU A 199 -0.64 -7.41 1.22
CA LEU A 199 -0.57 -6.14 1.98
C LEU A 199 0.29 -6.25 3.24
N SER A 200 0.33 -7.42 3.85
CA SER A 200 1.00 -7.70 5.12
C SER A 200 2.45 -8.17 4.97
N GLY A 201 2.97 -8.26 3.75
CA GLY A 201 4.38 -8.58 3.50
C GLY A 201 5.29 -7.65 4.31
N ILE A 202 6.18 -8.25 5.12
CA ILE A 202 6.98 -7.52 6.12
C ILE A 202 7.82 -6.40 5.50
N ASN A 203 8.24 -6.56 4.27
CA ASN A 203 9.05 -5.62 3.50
C ASN A 203 8.28 -4.96 2.34
N ASN A 204 6.94 -4.99 2.34
CA ASN A 204 6.15 -4.34 1.29
C ASN A 204 6.57 -2.86 1.15
N PRO A 205 7.16 -2.42 0.02
CA PRO A 205 7.63 -1.05 -0.16
C PRO A 205 6.51 -0.10 -0.62
N CYS A 206 5.35 -0.64 -0.99
CA CYS A 206 4.22 0.14 -1.48
C CYS A 206 3.57 0.94 -0.36
N PRO A 207 2.91 2.05 -0.68
CA PRO A 207 2.12 2.78 0.30
C PRO A 207 0.96 1.91 0.80
N ARG A 208 0.40 2.28 1.94
CA ARG A 208 -0.69 1.53 2.58
C ARG A 208 -1.91 1.43 1.67
N GLY A 209 -2.53 0.24 1.69
CA GLY A 209 -3.62 -0.10 0.77
C GLY A 209 -3.15 -0.55 -0.61
N TYR A 210 -1.83 -0.56 -0.84
CA TYR A 210 -1.20 -1.06 -2.05
C TYR A 210 -0.17 -2.15 -1.73
N ARG A 211 0.06 -3.01 -2.69
CA ARG A 211 1.07 -4.07 -2.66
C ARG A 211 1.75 -4.23 -4.01
N LEU A 212 2.73 -5.11 -4.09
CA LEU A 212 3.20 -5.55 -5.39
C LEU A 212 2.13 -6.38 -6.09
N PRO A 213 2.04 -6.28 -7.43
CA PRO A 213 1.18 -7.17 -8.21
C PRO A 213 1.69 -8.61 -8.13
N THR A 214 0.79 -9.57 -8.24
CA THR A 214 1.12 -10.96 -8.52
C THR A 214 1.50 -11.15 -10.00
N GLU A 215 2.12 -12.29 -10.34
CA GLU A 215 2.35 -12.68 -11.72
C GLU A 215 1.05 -12.69 -12.54
N VAL A 216 -0.04 -13.20 -11.97
CA VAL A 216 -1.34 -13.26 -12.64
C VAL A 216 -1.86 -11.85 -12.96
N GLU A 217 -1.70 -10.90 -12.06
CA GLU A 217 -2.13 -9.51 -12.30
C GLU A 217 -1.27 -8.82 -13.37
N LEU A 218 0.04 -9.09 -13.40
CA LEU A 218 0.91 -8.60 -14.47
C LEU A 218 0.56 -9.24 -15.83
N ASN A 219 0.20 -10.54 -15.87
CA ASN A 219 -0.28 -11.20 -17.07
C ASN A 219 -1.60 -10.63 -17.57
N ILE A 220 -2.54 -10.29 -16.68
CA ILE A 220 -3.80 -9.63 -17.02
C ILE A 220 -3.52 -8.23 -17.61
N GLU A 221 -2.59 -7.47 -17.01
CA GLU A 221 -2.17 -6.17 -17.53
C GLU A 221 -1.55 -6.31 -18.91
N LEU A 222 -0.59 -7.23 -19.10
CA LEU A 222 0.04 -7.54 -20.39
C LEU A 222 -1.00 -7.92 -21.45
N GLY A 223 -1.97 -8.76 -21.10
CA GLY A 223 -3.07 -9.16 -21.98
C GLY A 223 -3.94 -7.98 -22.44
N SER A 224 -4.05 -6.93 -21.62
CA SER A 224 -4.82 -5.73 -21.95
C SER A 224 -4.19 -4.86 -23.07
N TRP A 225 -2.91 -5.08 -23.40
CA TRP A 225 -2.20 -4.33 -24.45
C TRP A 225 -2.56 -4.79 -25.87
N GLY A 226 -3.33 -5.87 -26.01
CA GLY A 226 -3.81 -6.40 -27.29
C GLY A 226 -2.65 -6.85 -28.20
N ALA A 227 -2.73 -6.50 -29.47
CA ALA A 227 -1.71 -6.89 -30.45
C ALA A 227 -0.32 -6.26 -30.24
N LYS A 228 -0.17 -5.30 -29.31
CA LYS A 228 1.10 -4.62 -29.01
C LYS A 228 1.72 -5.12 -27.72
N SER A 229 1.96 -6.43 -27.61
CA SER A 229 2.67 -7.04 -26.49
C SER A 229 4.17 -6.70 -26.54
N ASN A 230 4.51 -5.42 -26.34
CA ASN A 230 5.86 -4.87 -26.35
C ASN A 230 5.89 -3.52 -25.62
N GLY A 231 7.03 -2.83 -25.63
CA GLY A 231 7.22 -1.53 -24.98
C GLY A 231 6.28 -0.42 -25.45
N THR A 232 5.75 -0.51 -26.68
CA THR A 232 4.72 0.43 -27.17
C THR A 232 3.39 0.18 -26.44
N GLY A 233 2.98 -1.07 -26.30
CA GLY A 233 1.78 -1.44 -25.54
C GLY A 233 1.90 -1.07 -24.07
N ALA A 234 3.06 -1.35 -23.47
CA ALA A 234 3.38 -1.01 -22.08
C ALA A 234 3.20 0.51 -21.80
N PHE A 235 3.69 1.35 -22.70
CA PHE A 235 3.55 2.80 -22.56
C PHE A 235 2.16 3.33 -22.95
N ASN A 236 1.50 2.72 -23.92
CA ASN A 236 0.15 3.12 -24.33
C ASN A 236 -0.94 2.70 -23.33
N SER A 237 -0.66 1.70 -22.49
CA SER A 237 -1.51 1.33 -21.36
C SER A 237 -1.76 2.53 -20.44
N PRO A 238 -2.89 2.58 -19.73
CA PRO A 238 -3.14 3.60 -18.70
C PRO A 238 -2.01 3.72 -17.68
N LEU A 239 -1.25 2.65 -17.44
CA LEU A 239 -0.14 2.61 -16.48
C LEU A 239 1.08 3.40 -16.95
N LYS A 240 1.24 3.68 -18.24
CA LYS A 240 2.40 4.42 -18.80
C LYS A 240 3.74 3.82 -18.34
N LEU A 241 3.90 2.48 -18.43
CA LEU A 241 5.11 1.80 -18.01
C LEU A 241 6.32 2.23 -18.85
N THR A 242 7.45 2.45 -18.15
CA THR A 242 8.68 2.98 -18.76
C THR A 242 9.74 1.92 -18.97
N LYS A 243 10.66 2.17 -19.90
CA LYS A 243 11.89 1.39 -20.11
C LYS A 243 12.98 1.85 -19.15
N ALA A 244 12.72 1.68 -17.84
CA ALA A 244 13.56 2.17 -16.76
C ALA A 244 14.89 1.42 -16.62
N GLY A 245 15.03 0.29 -17.32
CA GLY A 245 16.17 -0.61 -17.14
C GLY A 245 16.15 -1.31 -15.80
N GLY A 246 17.33 -1.76 -15.36
CA GLY A 246 17.52 -2.44 -14.10
C GLY A 246 18.89 -2.20 -13.52
N ARG A 247 19.18 -2.86 -12.39
CA ARG A 247 20.49 -2.88 -11.74
C ARG A 247 20.99 -4.32 -11.61
N ASN A 248 22.21 -4.56 -12.02
CA ASN A 248 22.80 -5.89 -12.12
C ASN A 248 23.17 -6.44 -10.74
N TYR A 249 22.79 -7.67 -10.44
CA TYR A 249 23.04 -8.34 -9.16
C TYR A 249 24.52 -8.65 -8.89
N GLY A 250 25.33 -8.79 -9.95
CA GLY A 250 26.72 -9.23 -9.82
C GLY A 250 27.73 -8.10 -9.65
N ASN A 251 27.40 -6.87 -10.14
CA ASN A 251 28.32 -5.73 -10.08
C ASN A 251 27.65 -4.40 -9.69
N GLY A 252 26.31 -4.38 -9.54
CA GLY A 252 25.57 -3.20 -9.15
C GLY A 252 25.46 -2.11 -10.22
N SER A 253 25.89 -2.37 -11.47
CA SER A 253 25.76 -1.39 -12.56
C SER A 253 24.33 -1.31 -13.07
N LEU A 254 23.96 -0.14 -13.61
CA LEU A 254 22.70 0.01 -14.37
C LEU A 254 22.84 -0.69 -15.72
N LEU A 255 21.73 -1.29 -16.18
CA LEU A 255 21.64 -1.98 -17.47
C LEU A 255 20.33 -1.65 -18.16
N ASP A 256 20.30 -1.72 -19.49
CA ASP A 256 19.13 -1.61 -20.36
C ASP A 256 18.29 -0.34 -20.16
N VAL A 257 18.85 0.72 -19.58
CA VAL A 257 18.17 2.00 -19.37
C VAL A 257 17.77 2.60 -20.71
N GLY A 258 16.49 2.93 -20.86
CA GLY A 258 15.90 3.44 -22.10
C GLY A 258 15.58 2.38 -23.14
N THR A 259 15.97 1.11 -22.92
CA THR A 259 15.77 0.02 -23.90
C THR A 259 14.79 -1.03 -23.41
N LYS A 260 14.83 -1.41 -22.11
CA LYS A 260 13.94 -2.40 -21.51
C LYS A 260 13.23 -1.89 -20.27
N GLY A 261 12.02 -2.42 -20.01
CA GLY A 261 11.28 -2.29 -18.77
C GLY A 261 11.27 -3.63 -18.02
N TYR A 262 11.47 -3.57 -16.69
CA TYR A 262 11.45 -4.72 -15.79
C TYR A 262 10.63 -4.36 -14.56
N TYR A 263 9.54 -5.07 -14.29
CA TYR A 263 8.61 -4.78 -13.22
C TYR A 263 8.37 -6.00 -12.35
N TRP A 264 8.84 -5.97 -11.10
CA TRP A 264 8.68 -7.08 -10.16
C TRP A 264 7.22 -7.44 -9.90
N SER A 265 6.94 -8.73 -9.77
CA SER A 265 5.77 -9.25 -9.08
C SER A 265 6.14 -9.69 -7.65
N SER A 266 5.12 -9.97 -6.84
CA SER A 266 5.29 -10.63 -5.54
C SER A 266 5.45 -12.15 -5.66
N THR A 267 5.26 -12.73 -6.85
CA THR A 267 5.25 -14.18 -7.07
C THR A 267 6.66 -14.74 -7.13
N VAL A 268 6.92 -15.70 -6.25
CA VAL A 268 8.16 -16.48 -6.21
C VAL A 268 8.11 -17.61 -7.23
N SER A 269 9.24 -17.93 -7.85
CA SER A 269 9.38 -19.06 -8.78
C SER A 269 10.76 -19.72 -8.61
N GLY A 270 10.79 -20.84 -7.93
CA GLY A 270 12.03 -21.52 -7.56
C GLY A 270 12.95 -20.60 -6.73
N ILE A 271 14.20 -20.47 -7.13
CA ILE A 271 15.16 -19.58 -6.46
C ILE A 271 15.07 -18.11 -6.88
N GLY A 272 14.25 -17.78 -7.86
CA GLY A 272 14.02 -16.44 -8.38
C GLY A 272 12.63 -15.93 -8.08
N SER A 273 12.24 -14.85 -8.78
CA SER A 273 10.91 -14.27 -8.71
C SER A 273 10.45 -13.81 -10.08
N GLN A 274 9.15 -13.89 -10.32
CA GLN A 274 8.53 -13.51 -11.58
C GLN A 274 8.48 -11.98 -11.72
N LEU A 275 8.64 -11.52 -12.96
CA LEU A 275 8.50 -10.13 -13.32
C LEU A 275 7.97 -9.97 -14.76
N LEU A 276 7.40 -8.82 -15.04
CA LEU A 276 7.09 -8.40 -16.41
C LEU A 276 8.32 -7.74 -17.02
N GLU A 277 8.81 -8.33 -18.12
CA GLU A 277 9.87 -7.78 -18.96
C GLU A 277 9.31 -7.35 -20.31
N PHE A 278 9.76 -6.22 -20.84
CA PHE A 278 9.45 -5.79 -22.21
C PHE A 278 10.55 -4.92 -22.82
N ASP A 279 10.64 -5.00 -24.14
CA ASP A 279 11.46 -4.13 -24.97
C ASP A 279 10.65 -3.61 -26.17
N TYR A 280 11.33 -3.13 -27.22
CA TYR A 280 10.64 -2.64 -28.42
C TYR A 280 10.03 -3.76 -29.28
N ILE A 281 10.46 -5.03 -29.11
CA ILE A 281 10.01 -6.18 -29.88
C ILE A 281 8.88 -6.93 -29.18
N SER A 282 9.07 -7.25 -27.88
CA SER A 282 8.25 -8.20 -27.15
C SER A 282 8.02 -7.81 -25.70
N ALA A 283 7.05 -8.48 -25.08
CA ALA A 283 6.84 -8.48 -23.63
C ALA A 283 6.45 -9.88 -23.16
N SER A 284 6.92 -10.25 -21.98
CA SER A 284 6.65 -11.57 -21.36
C SER A 284 6.82 -11.51 -19.85
N ILE A 285 6.26 -12.51 -19.16
CA ILE A 285 6.61 -12.79 -17.77
C ILE A 285 7.83 -13.70 -17.76
N THR A 286 8.85 -13.32 -16.97
CA THR A 286 10.13 -14.03 -16.90
C THR A 286 10.57 -14.18 -15.44
N ASN A 287 11.47 -15.15 -15.18
CA ASN A 287 12.03 -15.40 -13.85
C ASN A 287 13.41 -14.77 -13.73
N HIS A 288 13.63 -13.95 -12.73
CA HIS A 288 14.91 -13.30 -12.48
C HIS A 288 15.42 -13.53 -11.05
N SER A 289 16.75 -13.47 -10.90
CA SER A 289 17.44 -13.53 -9.60
C SER A 289 17.02 -12.36 -8.72
N ARG A 290 16.73 -12.63 -7.43
CA ARG A 290 16.16 -11.66 -6.47
C ARG A 290 17.11 -10.50 -6.12
N ALA A 291 18.42 -10.72 -6.25
CA ALA A 291 19.41 -9.67 -6.04
C ALA A 291 19.46 -8.63 -7.16
N ASN A 292 18.76 -8.83 -8.30
CA ASN A 292 18.61 -7.76 -9.29
C ASN A 292 17.78 -6.61 -8.76
N GLY A 293 18.13 -5.40 -9.15
CA GLY A 293 17.30 -4.21 -8.94
C GLY A 293 16.33 -4.00 -10.09
N ARG A 294 15.01 -3.98 -9.83
CA ARG A 294 13.95 -3.78 -10.83
C ARG A 294 12.93 -2.78 -10.34
N SER A 295 12.16 -2.22 -11.26
CA SER A 295 11.07 -1.28 -10.93
C SER A 295 9.96 -1.95 -10.15
N VAL A 296 9.29 -1.15 -9.30
CA VAL A 296 8.06 -1.52 -8.59
C VAL A 296 6.93 -0.61 -9.05
N ARG A 297 5.82 -1.20 -9.49
CA ARG A 297 4.55 -0.55 -9.74
C ARG A 297 3.50 -1.17 -8.83
N CYS A 298 3.04 -0.40 -7.87
CA CYS A 298 2.09 -0.90 -6.87
C CYS A 298 0.67 -0.98 -7.42
N ILE A 299 -0.05 -2.03 -7.01
CA ILE A 299 -1.46 -2.26 -7.30
C ILE A 299 -2.27 -2.08 -6.01
N ARG A 300 -3.46 -1.51 -6.11
CA ARG A 300 -4.40 -1.40 -5.01
C ARG A 300 -5.10 -2.74 -4.78
N ASP A 301 -5.30 -3.10 -3.49
CA ASP A 301 -5.96 -4.34 -3.12
C ASP A 301 -7.48 -4.21 -3.23
#